data_af293c27d8f23ede27278a21f863f85c
#
_entry.id   af293c27d8f23ede27278a21f863f85c
#
_cell.length_a   1.000
_cell.length_b   1.000
_cell.length_c   1.000
_cell.angle_alpha   90.00
_cell.angle_beta   90.00
_cell.angle_gamma   90.00
#
_symmetry.space_group_name_H-M   'P 1'
#
loop_
_entity.id
_entity.type
_entity.pdbx_description
1 polymer ?
#
loop_
_entity_poly.entity_id
_entity_poly.type
_entity_poly.pdbx_seq_one_letter_code
_entity_poly.pdbx_strand_id
1 'polypeptide(L)'
;MNPLLEALTQRLETRVAQQLYRQRRVTDSPQQPLLKQDGRELLAFSSNDYLGLANHPRVIEAFTAAVRQYGVGSGASHLINGHLRPHHQLEEALADFTGRERAVLFSTGYQ
;
A
#
# COMPACT_ATOMS: atom_id res chain seq x y z
N MET A 1 11.21 -30.37 19.29
CA MET A 1 10.71 -29.40 18.29
C MET A 1 9.61 -28.57 18.93
N ASN A 2 9.34 -27.36 18.48
CA ASN A 2 8.29 -26.52 19.11
C ASN A 2 6.91 -27.02 18.66
N PRO A 3 5.98 -27.42 19.59
CA PRO A 3 4.67 -27.96 19.24
C PRO A 3 3.83 -27.02 18.34
N LEU A 4 4.02 -25.70 18.49
CA LEU A 4 3.34 -24.72 17.64
C LEU A 4 3.81 -24.82 16.19
N LEU A 5 5.13 -24.98 15.95
CA LEU A 5 5.67 -25.12 14.61
C LEU A 5 5.20 -26.41 13.94
N GLU A 6 5.12 -27.52 14.69
CA GLU A 6 4.58 -28.79 14.18
C GLU A 6 3.13 -28.66 13.76
N ALA A 7 2.29 -28.04 14.59
CA ALA A 7 0.88 -27.79 14.26
C ALA A 7 0.69 -26.89 13.06
N LEU A 8 1.54 -25.84 12.91
CA LEU A 8 1.52 -24.97 11.73
C LEU A 8 1.94 -25.70 10.45
N THR A 9 2.98 -26.51 10.53
CA THR A 9 3.45 -27.33 9.39
C THR A 9 2.33 -28.26 8.93
N GLN A 10 1.70 -29.00 9.83
CA GLN A 10 0.61 -29.92 9.50
C GLN A 10 -0.60 -29.20 8.87
N ARG A 11 -0.93 -27.98 9.34
CA ARG A 11 -1.98 -27.16 8.72
C ARG A 11 -1.60 -26.70 7.31
N LEU A 12 -0.34 -26.36 7.07
CA LEU A 12 0.14 -25.99 5.73
C LEU A 12 0.08 -27.17 4.78
N GLU A 13 0.53 -28.35 5.20
CA GLU A 13 0.44 -29.58 4.40
C GLU A 13 -1.00 -29.92 4.04
N THR A 14 -1.93 -29.79 4.98
CA THR A 14 -3.37 -29.95 4.73
C THR A 14 -3.86 -28.96 3.67
N ARG A 15 -3.45 -27.69 3.75
CA ARG A 15 -3.81 -26.67 2.73
C ARG A 15 -3.25 -27.00 1.36
N VAL A 16 -2.02 -27.53 1.28
CA VAL A 16 -1.42 -27.98 0.03
C VAL A 16 -2.24 -29.12 -0.57
N ALA A 17 -2.58 -30.16 0.24
CA ALA A 17 -3.38 -31.30 -0.20
C ALA A 17 -4.79 -30.89 -0.68
N GLN A 18 -5.37 -29.84 -0.08
CA GLN A 18 -6.66 -29.28 -0.48
C GLN A 18 -6.59 -28.26 -1.61
N GLN A 19 -5.41 -27.98 -2.20
CA GLN A 19 -5.17 -26.96 -3.21
C GLN A 19 -5.55 -25.54 -2.75
N LEU A 20 -5.53 -25.28 -1.44
CA LEU A 20 -5.82 -23.99 -0.83
C LEU A 20 -4.56 -23.20 -0.45
N TYR A 21 -3.39 -23.77 -0.68
CA TYR A 21 -2.12 -23.11 -0.40
C TYR A 21 -1.86 -22.02 -1.44
N ARG A 22 -1.66 -20.79 -0.97
CA ARG A 22 -1.36 -19.65 -1.81
C ARG A 22 0.08 -19.20 -1.62
N GLN A 23 0.81 -19.10 -2.70
CA GLN A 23 2.17 -18.55 -2.72
C GLN A 23 2.15 -17.10 -3.16
N ARG A 24 2.99 -16.29 -2.52
CA ARG A 24 3.25 -14.93 -3.00
C ARG A 24 4.16 -15.02 -4.22
N ARG A 25 3.81 -14.24 -5.23
CA ARG A 25 4.63 -14.09 -6.43
C ARG A 25 5.33 -12.75 -6.43
N VAL A 26 6.54 -12.68 -6.99
CA VAL A 26 7.30 -11.45 -7.07
C VAL A 26 6.98 -10.73 -8.37
N THR A 27 6.59 -9.46 -8.24
CA THR A 27 6.38 -8.57 -9.40
C THR A 27 7.59 -7.66 -9.53
N ASP A 28 8.27 -7.72 -10.67
CA ASP A 28 9.53 -7.02 -10.97
C ASP A 28 9.32 -5.76 -11.84
N SER A 29 8.09 -5.33 -12.00
CA SER A 29 7.73 -4.11 -12.74
C SER A 29 6.87 -3.17 -11.88
N PRO A 30 6.75 -1.89 -12.25
CA PRO A 30 5.71 -1.03 -11.72
C PRO A 30 4.31 -1.60 -11.95
N GLN A 31 3.32 -1.13 -11.20
CA GLN A 31 1.92 -1.50 -11.43
C GLN A 31 1.42 -0.87 -12.74
N GLN A 32 1.00 -1.72 -13.65
CA GLN A 32 0.50 -1.35 -14.99
C GLN A 32 -0.23 -2.56 -15.58
N PRO A 33 -0.98 -2.42 -16.69
CA PRO A 33 -1.69 -3.55 -17.30
C PRO A 33 -0.78 -4.71 -17.71
N LEU A 34 0.44 -4.43 -18.16
CA LEU A 34 1.44 -5.43 -18.50
C LEU A 34 2.48 -5.52 -17.37
N LEU A 35 2.44 -6.60 -16.60
CA LEU A 35 3.34 -6.84 -15.46
C LEU A 35 4.44 -7.83 -15.82
N LYS A 36 5.62 -7.63 -15.23
CA LYS A 36 6.66 -8.65 -15.20
C LYS A 36 6.61 -9.36 -13.84
N GLN A 37 6.29 -10.65 -13.85
CA GLN A 37 6.15 -11.44 -12.63
C GLN A 37 6.83 -12.80 -12.82
N ASP A 38 7.69 -13.19 -11.88
CA ASP A 38 8.48 -14.42 -11.94
C ASP A 38 9.19 -14.59 -13.30
N GLY A 39 9.75 -13.50 -13.86
CA GLY A 39 10.46 -13.48 -15.14
C GLY A 39 9.57 -13.56 -16.40
N ARG A 40 8.24 -13.52 -16.27
CA ARG A 40 7.29 -13.57 -17.38
C ARG A 40 6.51 -12.26 -17.51
N GLU A 41 6.19 -11.86 -18.72
CA GLU A 41 5.24 -10.78 -18.96
C GLU A 41 3.82 -11.31 -18.93
N LEU A 42 2.96 -10.69 -18.14
CA LEU A 42 1.58 -11.08 -17.90
C LEU A 42 0.66 -9.89 -18.04
N LEU A 43 -0.48 -10.07 -18.67
CA LEU A 43 -1.56 -9.09 -18.66
C LEU A 43 -2.37 -9.22 -17.35
N ALA A 44 -2.39 -8.15 -16.56
CA ALA A 44 -3.01 -8.14 -15.23
C ALA A 44 -4.46 -7.68 -15.30
N PHE A 45 -5.39 -8.53 -14.83
CA PHE A 45 -6.82 -8.21 -14.67
C PHE A 45 -7.23 -8.11 -13.19
N SER A 46 -6.28 -8.25 -12.25
CA SER A 46 -6.54 -8.32 -10.81
C SER A 46 -6.12 -7.05 -10.06
N SER A 47 -5.73 -6.00 -10.78
CA SER A 47 -5.33 -4.73 -10.17
C SER A 47 -6.53 -3.98 -9.59
N ASN A 48 -6.35 -3.33 -8.43
CA ASN A 48 -7.27 -2.35 -7.85
C ASN A 48 -6.94 -0.91 -8.27
N ASP A 49 -5.91 -0.73 -9.07
CA ASP A 49 -5.48 0.57 -9.59
C ASP A 49 -6.33 1.00 -10.79
N TYR A 50 -7.62 1.18 -10.55
CA TYR A 50 -8.62 1.50 -11.61
C TYR A 50 -8.35 2.81 -12.34
N LEU A 51 -7.67 3.75 -11.69
CA LEU A 51 -7.34 5.06 -12.26
C LEU A 51 -5.92 5.13 -12.82
N GLY A 52 -5.12 4.06 -12.69
CA GLY A 52 -3.74 4.02 -13.16
C GLY A 52 -2.81 4.98 -12.41
N LEU A 53 -3.10 5.26 -11.14
CA LEU A 53 -2.36 6.24 -10.35
C LEU A 53 -1.13 5.66 -9.65
N ALA A 54 -1.06 4.34 -9.45
CA ALA A 54 0.04 3.70 -8.73
C ALA A 54 1.42 3.92 -9.38
N ASN A 55 1.46 4.14 -10.70
CA ASN A 55 2.69 4.42 -11.44
C ASN A 55 2.57 5.71 -12.29
N HIS A 56 1.69 6.62 -11.91
CA HIS A 56 1.46 7.83 -12.69
C HIS A 56 2.62 8.83 -12.50
N PRO A 57 3.25 9.35 -13.58
CA PRO A 57 4.43 10.21 -13.50
C PRO A 57 4.27 11.43 -12.60
N ARG A 58 3.13 12.12 -12.66
CA ARG A 58 2.85 13.27 -11.79
C ARG A 58 2.76 12.92 -10.31
N VAL A 59 2.24 11.72 -9.98
CA VAL A 59 2.19 11.23 -8.59
C VAL A 59 3.59 10.92 -8.10
N ILE A 60 4.42 10.26 -8.93
CA ILE A 60 5.82 9.95 -8.61
C ILE A 60 6.61 11.25 -8.40
N GLU A 61 6.46 12.23 -9.29
CA GLU A 61 7.14 13.53 -9.18
C GLU A 61 6.75 14.26 -7.89
N ALA A 62 5.46 14.39 -7.60
CA ALA A 62 4.96 15.03 -6.39
C ALA A 62 5.45 14.31 -5.12
N PHE A 63 5.41 12.98 -5.10
CA PHE A 63 5.91 12.18 -3.99
C PHE A 63 7.42 12.38 -3.79
N THR A 64 8.21 12.36 -4.88
CA THR A 64 9.65 12.57 -4.83
C THR A 64 10.00 13.96 -4.31
N ALA A 65 9.29 14.99 -4.75
CA ALA A 65 9.48 16.36 -4.26
C ALA A 65 9.15 16.47 -2.75
N ALA A 66 8.05 15.88 -2.32
CA ALA A 66 7.65 15.84 -0.91
C ALA A 66 8.68 15.12 -0.03
N VAL A 67 9.20 13.98 -0.49
CA VAL A 67 10.27 13.23 0.23
C VAL A 67 11.53 14.08 0.39
N ARG A 68 11.95 14.81 -0.63
CA ARG A 68 13.12 15.70 -0.54
C ARG A 68 12.93 16.84 0.45
N GLN A 69 11.71 17.33 0.61
CA GLN A 69 11.39 18.47 1.46
C GLN A 69 11.09 18.07 2.90
N TYR A 70 10.38 16.96 3.10
CA TYR A 70 9.82 16.58 4.42
C TYR A 70 10.41 15.27 4.97
N GLY A 71 11.22 14.54 4.18
CA GLY A 71 11.69 13.21 4.56
C GLY A 71 10.64 12.12 4.32
N VAL A 72 10.89 10.93 4.87
CA VAL A 72 10.09 9.72 4.62
C VAL A 72 9.14 9.37 5.77
N GLY A 73 9.13 10.14 6.85
CA GLY A 73 8.28 9.86 8.01
C GLY A 73 8.11 11.08 8.91
N SER A 74 7.09 11.01 9.74
CA SER A 74 6.68 12.14 10.59
C SER A 74 7.51 12.28 11.87
N GLY A 75 8.20 11.21 12.31
CA GLY A 75 9.05 11.21 13.50
C GLY A 75 8.31 11.26 14.84
N ALA A 76 7.03 11.63 14.86
CA ALA A 76 6.21 11.72 16.06
C ALA A 76 4.70 11.61 15.73
N SER A 77 3.86 11.58 16.77
CA SER A 77 2.41 11.66 16.61
C SER A 77 1.96 13.04 16.12
N HIS A 78 0.76 13.08 15.50
CA HIS A 78 0.17 14.34 15.00
C HIS A 78 0.03 15.42 16.08
N LEU A 79 -0.31 15.02 17.30
CA LEU A 79 -0.53 15.99 18.41
C LEU A 79 0.76 16.59 18.98
N ILE A 80 1.93 16.06 18.65
CA ILE A 80 3.22 16.58 19.10
C ILE A 80 3.84 17.42 17.99
N ASN A 81 4.60 16.83 17.10
CA ASN A 81 5.26 17.49 15.97
C ASN A 81 5.26 16.67 14.68
N GLY A 82 4.46 15.59 14.62
CA GLY A 82 4.33 14.71 13.47
C GLY A 82 3.27 15.14 12.46
N HIS A 83 2.54 16.26 12.69
CA HIS A 83 1.57 16.79 11.74
C HIS A 83 2.26 17.73 10.76
N LEU A 84 2.80 17.16 9.68
CA LEU A 84 3.53 17.90 8.66
C LEU A 84 2.58 18.62 7.69
N ARG A 85 3.11 19.61 6.97
CA ARG A 85 2.34 20.38 5.98
C ARG A 85 1.58 19.50 4.96
N PRO A 86 2.12 18.40 4.39
CA PRO A 86 1.37 17.53 3.49
C PRO A 86 0.12 16.91 4.11
N HIS A 87 0.15 16.53 5.39
CA HIS A 87 -1.03 16.01 6.08
C HIS A 87 -2.13 17.08 6.16
N HIS A 88 -1.75 18.28 6.61
CA HIS A 88 -2.69 19.38 6.73
C HIS A 88 -3.34 19.76 5.39
N GLN A 89 -2.53 19.91 4.34
CA GLN A 89 -3.01 20.22 3.00
C GLN A 89 -3.95 19.13 2.44
N LEU A 90 -3.67 17.85 2.73
CA LEU A 90 -4.53 16.75 2.32
C LEU A 90 -5.88 16.78 3.07
N GLU A 91 -5.87 17.07 4.37
CA GLU A 91 -7.11 17.22 5.16
C GLU A 91 -7.97 18.37 4.63
N GLU A 92 -7.38 19.52 4.34
CA GLU A 92 -8.07 20.66 3.73
C GLU A 92 -8.66 20.31 2.36
N ALA A 93 -7.85 19.69 1.48
CA ALA A 93 -8.29 19.30 0.15
C ALA A 93 -9.41 18.26 0.17
N LEU A 94 -9.37 17.30 1.10
CA LEU A 94 -10.42 16.29 1.28
C LEU A 94 -11.71 16.91 1.85
N ALA A 95 -11.59 17.83 2.79
CA ALA A 95 -12.74 18.55 3.34
C ALA A 95 -13.46 19.35 2.24
N ASP A 96 -12.72 20.10 1.44
CA ASP A 96 -13.23 20.86 0.29
C ASP A 96 -13.88 19.94 -0.76
N PHE A 97 -13.17 18.89 -1.18
CA PHE A 97 -13.66 17.91 -2.16
C PHE A 97 -14.97 17.24 -1.75
N THR A 98 -15.12 16.93 -0.47
CA THR A 98 -16.33 16.26 0.07
C THR A 98 -17.43 17.21 0.54
N GLY A 99 -17.18 18.53 0.53
CA GLY A 99 -18.09 19.55 1.05
C GLY A 99 -18.31 19.43 2.57
N ARG A 100 -17.28 18.99 3.31
CA ARG A 100 -17.29 18.86 4.76
C ARG A 100 -16.49 19.96 5.41
N GLU A 101 -16.80 20.29 6.66
CA GLU A 101 -16.05 21.32 7.41
C GLU A 101 -14.61 20.88 7.69
N ARG A 102 -14.39 19.59 7.89
CA ARG A 102 -13.08 19.02 8.25
C ARG A 102 -12.93 17.59 7.73
N ALA A 103 -11.69 17.17 7.53
CA ALA A 103 -11.30 15.79 7.30
C ALA A 103 -10.23 15.37 8.31
N VAL A 104 -10.15 14.10 8.62
CA VAL A 104 -9.13 13.50 9.49
C VAL A 104 -8.51 12.32 8.78
N LEU A 105 -7.18 12.24 8.77
CA LEU A 105 -6.43 11.18 8.13
C LEU A 105 -6.14 10.05 9.12
N PHE A 106 -6.29 8.83 8.65
CA PHE A 106 -5.90 7.61 9.36
C PHE A 106 -4.92 6.81 8.51
N SER A 107 -3.97 6.11 9.16
CA SER A 107 -2.95 5.32 8.47
C SER A 107 -3.50 4.03 7.86
N THR A 108 -4.66 3.58 8.30
CA THR A 108 -5.32 2.36 7.81
C THR A 108 -6.82 2.52 7.79
N GLY A 109 -7.51 1.78 6.91
CA GLY A 109 -8.96 1.74 6.87
C GLY A 109 -9.61 0.98 8.04
N TYR A 110 -8.83 0.41 8.96
CA TYR A 110 -9.30 -0.31 10.14
C TYR A 110 -9.43 0.60 11.37
N GLN A 111 -8.73 1.72 11.40
CA GLN A 111 -8.85 2.75 12.45
C GLN A 111 -10.07 3.60 12.19
#